data_036c8178d5e720e7a4e46e052b914990
#
_entry.id   036c8178d5e720e7a4e46e052b914990
#
_cell.length_a   1.000
_cell.length_b   1.000
_cell.length_c   1.000
_cell.angle_alpha   90.00
_cell.angle_beta   90.00
_cell.angle_gamma   90.00
#
_symmetry.space_group_name_H-M   'P 1'
#
loop_
_entity.id
_entity.type
_entity.pdbx_description
1 polymer ?
#
loop_
_entity_poly.entity_id
_entity_poly.type
_entity_poly.pdbx_seq_one_letter_code
_entity_poly.pdbx_strand_id
1 'polypeptide(L)'
;MIQEYQLRILPETAANEQRLKEYLIQEKGLNVRDITATRILKRSIDARQRTIFVNLTVRVYLNEMPKEGEYRETIYNNVSDKPQVVVVGAGPGGLFAALRLIELGLRPVIVERGKNVRDRKKDLALIGREQTVNPESNYSFGEGGAGAYSDGKLYTRSKKRGNVDKILNVFCQHGASPSILVDAHPHIGTDKLPRVIENMRNTIIACGGEVHFETRMDALIIENDEVKGIETNTGQTLLGPVILATGHSARDVYRWLAANQVEIEAKGIAVGVRLEHPAELIDRIQYHSRDGRGKYLPAAEYSFVTQVDGRGVYSFCMCPGGFVVPAASGPRQIVVNGMSPSNRGSRWSNSGMVVELRPEDLANDELRIMSEEPTAQQDGVADPRLSTLNSQLSMMYFQESLEYLCWQQGNMKQTAPAQRMADFTKKKLSYDLPESSYAPGLVSSPLHFWMPPFIANRLSKGFQQFGKYSHGFLTNEATMIGVETRTSSPVRIIRDKDTLQHVRLKGLFPCGEGAGYAGGIVSAGIDGERCAEAVGRLLL
;
A
#
# COMPACT_ATOMS: atom_id res chain seq x y z
N MET A 1 36.62 16.70 13.18
CA MET A 1 36.93 15.49 12.30
C MET A 1 35.73 14.54 12.30
N ILE A 2 35.37 13.98 11.14
CA ILE A 2 34.26 13.02 10.99
C ILE A 2 34.83 11.65 10.69
N GLN A 3 34.32 10.62 11.36
CA GLN A 3 34.66 9.22 11.11
C GLN A 3 33.40 8.37 10.99
N GLU A 4 33.41 7.36 10.13
CA GLU A 4 32.30 6.42 9.94
C GLU A 4 32.71 5.00 10.29
N TYR A 5 31.86 4.32 11.06
CA TYR A 5 32.09 2.95 11.49
C TYR A 5 30.92 2.05 11.09
N GLN A 6 31.26 0.87 10.57
CA GLN A 6 30.31 -0.23 10.40
C GLN A 6 30.41 -1.14 11.63
N LEU A 7 29.31 -1.31 12.32
CA LEU A 7 29.21 -2.05 13.57
C LEU A 7 28.23 -3.21 13.40
N ARG A 8 28.55 -4.33 14.04
CA ARG A 8 27.65 -5.48 14.22
C ARG A 8 27.58 -5.77 15.71
N ILE A 9 26.54 -5.30 16.38
CA ILE A 9 26.43 -5.23 17.84
C ILE A 9 25.12 -5.85 18.33
N LEU A 10 25.05 -6.14 19.63
CA LEU A 10 23.83 -6.68 20.24
C LEU A 10 22.71 -5.64 20.27
N PRO A 11 21.44 -6.08 20.20
CA PRO A 11 20.28 -5.18 20.20
C PRO A 11 20.25 -4.20 21.36
N GLU A 12 20.64 -4.63 22.56
CA GLU A 12 20.68 -3.78 23.74
C GLU A 12 21.72 -2.64 23.66
N THR A 13 22.84 -2.88 22.97
CA THR A 13 23.87 -1.86 22.73
C THR A 13 23.38 -0.89 21.64
N ALA A 14 22.75 -1.41 20.58
CA ALA A 14 22.23 -0.61 19.48
C ALA A 14 21.05 0.29 19.89
N ALA A 15 20.28 -0.09 20.90
CA ALA A 15 19.08 0.62 21.36
C ALA A 15 19.40 1.74 22.37
N ASN A 16 20.62 1.86 22.84
CA ASN A 16 21.01 2.82 23.87
C ASN A 16 22.22 3.64 23.42
N GLU A 17 22.04 4.96 23.30
CA GLU A 17 23.07 5.87 22.81
C GLU A 17 24.33 5.85 23.73
N GLN A 18 24.13 5.76 25.02
CA GLN A 18 25.26 5.72 25.96
C GLN A 18 26.07 4.43 25.79
N ARG A 19 25.42 3.27 25.69
CA ARG A 19 26.10 1.99 25.46
C ARG A 19 26.79 1.95 24.08
N LEU A 20 26.20 2.59 23.09
CA LEU A 20 26.83 2.72 21.78
C LEU A 20 28.11 3.57 21.86
N LYS A 21 28.08 4.68 22.59
CA LYS A 21 29.27 5.51 22.82
C LYS A 21 30.35 4.74 23.60
N GLU A 22 29.97 4.02 24.64
CA GLU A 22 30.90 3.17 25.41
C GLU A 22 31.55 2.10 24.53
N TYR A 23 30.76 1.45 23.66
CA TYR A 23 31.27 0.49 22.68
C TYR A 23 32.29 1.12 21.72
N LEU A 24 31.99 2.31 21.19
CA LEU A 24 32.88 3.05 20.28
C LEU A 24 34.21 3.43 20.99
N ILE A 25 34.15 3.80 22.26
CA ILE A 25 35.34 4.11 23.08
C ILE A 25 36.21 2.86 23.25
N GLN A 26 35.60 1.75 23.68
CA GLN A 26 36.30 0.52 24.01
C GLN A 26 36.84 -0.21 22.77
N GLU A 27 36.00 -0.38 21.74
CA GLU A 27 36.32 -1.22 20.60
C GLU A 27 37.01 -0.45 19.45
N LYS A 28 36.85 0.87 19.38
CA LYS A 28 37.42 1.72 18.34
C LYS A 28 38.53 2.66 18.88
N GLY A 29 38.80 2.61 20.16
CA GLY A 29 39.85 3.41 20.77
C GLY A 29 39.61 4.92 20.75
N LEU A 30 38.34 5.34 20.72
CA LEU A 30 37.99 6.76 20.70
C LEU A 30 38.11 7.37 22.10
N ASN A 31 38.54 8.63 22.16
CA ASN A 31 38.53 9.36 23.43
C ASN A 31 37.13 9.94 23.68
N VAL A 32 36.59 9.66 24.86
CA VAL A 32 35.25 10.14 25.25
C VAL A 32 35.10 11.67 25.16
N ARG A 33 36.17 12.42 25.44
CA ARG A 33 36.17 13.89 25.42
C ARG A 33 36.06 14.46 24.02
N ASP A 34 36.47 13.70 23.00
CA ASP A 34 36.50 14.15 21.62
C ASP A 34 35.17 13.88 20.91
N ILE A 35 34.34 12.95 21.40
CA ILE A 35 33.03 12.61 20.80
C ILE A 35 32.01 13.68 21.14
N THR A 36 31.72 14.56 20.21
CA THR A 36 30.69 15.62 20.33
C THR A 36 29.29 15.13 19.99
N ALA A 37 29.18 14.28 18.98
CA ALA A 37 27.90 13.71 18.56
C ALA A 37 28.10 12.37 17.83
N THR A 38 27.04 11.57 17.82
CA THR A 38 26.95 10.37 16.99
C THR A 38 25.67 10.43 16.16
N ARG A 39 25.73 9.97 14.90
CA ARG A 39 24.56 9.86 14.03
C ARG A 39 24.52 8.48 13.40
N ILE A 40 23.39 7.79 13.53
CA ILE A 40 23.15 6.54 12.81
C ILE A 40 22.80 6.90 11.37
N LEU A 41 23.52 6.32 10.40
CA LEU A 41 23.28 6.51 8.97
C LEU A 41 22.52 5.33 8.34
N LYS A 42 22.70 4.12 8.89
CA LYS A 42 21.99 2.90 8.47
C LYS A 42 21.77 1.99 9.67
N ARG A 43 20.62 1.33 9.70
CA ARG A 43 20.27 0.33 10.71
C ARG A 43 19.53 -0.84 10.07
N SER A 44 19.97 -2.06 10.39
CA SER A 44 19.26 -3.28 10.01
C SER A 44 19.43 -4.36 11.06
N ILE A 45 18.47 -5.29 11.13
CA ILE A 45 18.49 -6.42 12.07
C ILE A 45 18.97 -7.65 11.30
N ASP A 46 19.93 -8.37 11.85
CA ASP A 46 20.41 -9.67 11.36
C ASP A 46 19.92 -10.78 12.29
N ALA A 47 18.81 -11.40 11.92
CA ALA A 47 18.16 -12.49 12.65
C ALA A 47 18.36 -13.87 11.97
N ARG A 48 19.37 -14.04 11.11
CA ARG A 48 19.63 -15.30 10.40
C ARG A 48 20.21 -16.39 11.30
N GLN A 49 20.75 -16.02 12.44
CA GLN A 49 21.36 -16.91 13.41
C GLN A 49 20.64 -16.81 14.76
N ARG A 50 20.93 -17.77 15.66
CA ARG A 50 20.33 -17.79 16.99
C ARG A 50 20.65 -16.53 17.80
N THR A 51 21.87 -15.99 17.67
CA THR A 51 22.22 -14.68 18.24
C THR A 51 21.85 -13.58 17.26
N ILE A 52 20.95 -12.70 17.67
CA ILE A 52 20.48 -11.58 16.87
C ILE A 52 21.46 -10.43 16.99
N PHE A 53 21.80 -9.82 15.87
CA PHE A 53 22.65 -8.64 15.81
C PHE A 53 21.94 -7.48 15.12
N VAL A 54 22.34 -6.27 15.47
CA VAL A 54 21.97 -5.05 14.75
C VAL A 54 23.21 -4.55 14.01
N ASN A 55 23.07 -4.41 12.70
CA ASN A 55 24.10 -3.79 11.86
C ASN A 55 23.83 -2.30 11.81
N LEU A 56 24.81 -1.48 12.17
CA LEU A 56 24.76 -0.03 12.14
C LEU A 56 25.88 0.52 11.25
N THR A 57 25.58 1.59 10.52
CA THR A 57 26.61 2.53 10.07
C THR A 57 26.45 3.78 10.91
N VAL A 58 27.50 4.12 11.66
CA VAL A 58 27.49 5.24 12.61
C VAL A 58 28.54 6.27 12.18
N ARG A 59 28.13 7.53 12.08
CA ARG A 59 29.01 8.68 11.91
C ARG A 59 29.30 9.28 13.28
N VAL A 60 30.55 9.44 13.60
CA VAL A 60 31.04 10.04 14.84
C VAL A 60 31.67 11.41 14.54
N TYR A 61 31.24 12.42 15.24
CA TYR A 61 31.78 13.78 15.16
C TYR A 61 32.75 13.98 16.30
N LEU A 62 34.01 14.25 15.95
CA LEU A 62 35.09 14.45 16.88
C LEU A 62 35.51 15.93 16.90
N ASN A 63 35.31 16.58 18.05
CA ASN A 63 35.59 18.00 18.27
C ASN A 63 34.90 18.95 17.28
N GLU A 64 33.79 18.53 16.72
CA GLU A 64 32.92 19.37 15.87
C GLU A 64 31.47 18.93 15.99
N MET A 65 30.53 19.85 15.78
CA MET A 65 29.11 19.57 15.77
C MET A 65 28.61 19.24 14.35
N PRO A 66 27.55 18.40 14.22
CA PRO A 66 26.89 18.20 12.94
C PRO A 66 26.45 19.56 12.34
N LYS A 67 26.86 19.81 11.08
CA LYS A 67 26.45 21.03 10.34
C LYS A 67 25.15 20.82 9.57
N GLU A 68 24.84 19.59 9.22
CA GLU A 68 23.65 19.25 8.45
C GLU A 68 22.48 18.91 9.36
N GLY A 69 21.26 19.28 8.95
CA GLY A 69 20.03 18.86 9.59
C GLY A 69 19.85 17.34 9.53
N GLU A 70 18.80 16.84 10.22
CA GLU A 70 18.50 15.40 10.22
C GLU A 70 17.92 14.94 8.87
N TYR A 71 17.30 15.86 8.12
CA TYR A 71 16.75 15.63 6.78
C TYR A 71 17.01 16.85 5.89
N ARG A 72 16.83 16.67 4.58
CA ARG A 72 16.95 17.74 3.59
C ARG A 72 15.58 18.35 3.33
N GLU A 73 15.49 19.66 3.44
CA GLU A 73 14.27 20.41 3.14
C GLU A 73 14.13 20.68 1.65
N THR A 74 12.89 20.64 1.16
CA THR A 74 12.48 21.09 -0.16
C THR A 74 11.81 22.46 -0.03
N ILE A 75 12.18 23.41 -0.88
CA ILE A 75 11.61 24.75 -0.88
C ILE A 75 10.37 24.77 -1.77
N TYR A 76 9.26 25.23 -1.23
CA TYR A 76 7.99 25.39 -1.93
C TYR A 76 7.64 26.88 -2.01
N ASN A 77 7.57 27.41 -3.25
CA ASN A 77 7.23 28.81 -3.48
C ASN A 77 5.73 28.97 -3.75
N ASN A 78 5.22 30.21 -3.64
CA ASN A 78 3.84 30.51 -3.97
C ASN A 78 3.58 30.34 -5.48
N VAL A 79 2.49 29.66 -5.83
CA VAL A 79 2.08 29.35 -7.21
C VAL A 79 0.66 29.81 -7.54
N SER A 80 0.07 30.69 -6.73
CA SER A 80 -1.33 31.15 -6.91
C SER A 80 -1.64 31.66 -8.31
N ASP A 81 -0.69 32.37 -8.94
CA ASP A 81 -0.83 32.98 -10.26
C ASP A 81 -0.21 32.13 -11.39
N LYS A 82 0.11 30.90 -11.11
CA LYS A 82 0.79 30.01 -12.07
C LYS A 82 -0.20 29.14 -12.85
N PRO A 83 0.22 28.56 -14.02
CA PRO A 83 -0.62 27.68 -14.79
C PRO A 83 -1.17 26.51 -13.97
N GLN A 84 -2.45 26.23 -14.15
CA GLN A 84 -3.17 25.21 -13.41
C GLN A 84 -2.93 23.81 -13.96
N VAL A 85 -2.77 22.85 -13.07
CA VAL A 85 -2.74 21.39 -13.37
C VAL A 85 -3.74 20.70 -12.47
N VAL A 86 -4.63 19.92 -13.06
CA VAL A 86 -5.62 19.12 -12.32
C VAL A 86 -5.01 17.80 -11.87
N VAL A 87 -5.15 17.49 -10.59
CA VAL A 87 -4.69 16.23 -10.00
C VAL A 87 -5.90 15.48 -9.45
N VAL A 88 -6.18 14.31 -10.00
CA VAL A 88 -7.31 13.49 -9.57
C VAL A 88 -6.85 12.43 -8.59
N GLY A 89 -7.24 12.60 -7.32
CA GLY A 89 -6.89 11.74 -6.19
C GLY A 89 -5.82 12.35 -5.28
N ALA A 90 -6.11 12.35 -3.97
CA ALA A 90 -5.22 12.83 -2.90
C ALA A 90 -4.46 11.67 -2.21
N GLY A 91 -4.20 10.58 -2.92
CA GLY A 91 -3.31 9.51 -2.48
C GLY A 91 -1.82 9.90 -2.62
N PRO A 92 -0.87 8.99 -2.32
CA PRO A 92 0.56 9.29 -2.41
C PRO A 92 0.99 9.82 -3.78
N GLY A 93 0.46 9.23 -4.87
CA GLY A 93 0.77 9.71 -6.22
C GLY A 93 0.34 11.16 -6.43
N GLY A 94 -0.89 11.51 -6.06
CA GLY A 94 -1.42 12.87 -6.24
C GLY A 94 -0.77 13.91 -5.32
N LEU A 95 -0.53 13.59 -4.04
CA LEU A 95 0.11 14.51 -3.10
C LEU A 95 1.56 14.84 -3.50
N PHE A 96 2.35 13.83 -3.88
CA PHE A 96 3.72 14.06 -4.36
C PHE A 96 3.76 14.74 -5.72
N ALA A 97 2.80 14.45 -6.62
CA ALA A 97 2.64 15.19 -7.86
C ALA A 97 2.38 16.67 -7.59
N ALA A 98 1.45 17.00 -6.67
CA ALA A 98 1.12 18.36 -6.32
C ALA A 98 2.30 19.13 -5.71
N LEU A 99 3.03 18.54 -4.76
CA LEU A 99 4.23 19.15 -4.19
C LEU A 99 5.31 19.39 -5.26
N ARG A 100 5.49 18.43 -6.18
CA ARG A 100 6.45 18.58 -7.27
C ARG A 100 6.03 19.65 -8.29
N LEU A 101 4.74 19.77 -8.59
CA LEU A 101 4.20 20.87 -9.42
C LEU A 101 4.54 22.23 -8.81
N ILE A 102 4.39 22.40 -7.49
CA ILE A 102 4.76 23.64 -6.79
C ILE A 102 6.26 23.93 -6.94
N GLU A 103 7.13 22.94 -6.78
CA GLU A 103 8.58 23.11 -7.02
C GLU A 103 8.86 23.61 -8.45
N LEU A 104 8.07 23.15 -9.43
CA LEU A 104 8.19 23.52 -10.84
C LEU A 104 7.52 24.85 -11.20
N GLY A 105 6.87 25.52 -10.25
CA GLY A 105 6.15 26.78 -10.50
C GLY A 105 4.81 26.57 -11.21
N LEU A 106 4.13 25.45 -10.97
CA LEU A 106 2.80 25.14 -11.48
C LEU A 106 1.81 25.00 -10.33
N ARG A 107 0.55 25.43 -10.54
CA ARG A 107 -0.49 25.41 -9.52
C ARG A 107 -1.29 24.12 -9.55
N PRO A 108 -1.16 23.23 -8.55
CA PRO A 108 -1.98 22.04 -8.45
C PRO A 108 -3.39 22.36 -7.95
N VAL A 109 -4.40 21.75 -8.58
CA VAL A 109 -5.78 21.68 -8.09
C VAL A 109 -6.13 20.21 -7.93
N ILE A 110 -6.17 19.75 -6.67
CA ILE A 110 -6.46 18.36 -6.34
C ILE A 110 -7.97 18.20 -6.13
N VAL A 111 -8.55 17.17 -6.73
CA VAL A 111 -9.89 16.67 -6.40
C VAL A 111 -9.77 15.30 -5.74
N GLU A 112 -10.46 15.13 -4.61
CA GLU A 112 -10.54 13.86 -3.87
C GLU A 112 -11.99 13.50 -3.61
N ARG A 113 -12.39 12.30 -4.02
CA ARG A 113 -13.79 11.83 -3.89
C ARG A 113 -14.22 11.66 -2.44
N GLY A 114 -13.30 11.26 -1.57
CA GLY A 114 -13.56 11.06 -0.16
C GLY A 114 -13.27 12.28 0.70
N LYS A 115 -13.30 12.06 2.00
CA LYS A 115 -13.11 13.10 3.03
C LYS A 115 -11.63 13.27 3.37
N ASN A 116 -11.31 14.39 4.06
CA ASN A 116 -10.00 14.59 4.67
C ASN A 116 -9.71 13.50 5.72
N VAL A 117 -8.44 13.33 6.11
CA VAL A 117 -8.01 12.23 7.01
C VAL A 117 -8.76 12.19 8.34
N ARG A 118 -9.15 13.33 8.90
CA ARG A 118 -9.85 13.37 10.19
C ARG A 118 -11.31 12.90 10.08
N ASP A 119 -12.04 13.41 9.09
CA ASP A 119 -13.44 13.06 8.89
C ASP A 119 -13.59 11.65 8.31
N ARG A 120 -12.67 11.23 7.42
CA ARG A 120 -12.58 9.87 6.91
C ARG A 120 -12.47 8.83 8.04
N LYS A 121 -11.76 9.13 9.13
CA LYS A 121 -11.63 8.26 10.29
C LYS A 121 -12.99 7.88 10.90
N LYS A 122 -13.98 8.77 10.83
CA LYS A 122 -15.35 8.49 11.31
C LYS A 122 -16.02 7.43 10.45
N ASP A 123 -15.89 7.53 9.11
CA ASP A 123 -16.46 6.55 8.18
C ASP A 123 -15.79 5.17 8.36
N LEU A 124 -14.48 5.12 8.59
CA LEU A 124 -13.77 3.87 8.88
C LEU A 124 -14.28 3.20 10.17
N ALA A 125 -14.57 3.98 11.21
CA ALA A 125 -15.10 3.46 12.47
C ALA A 125 -16.50 2.85 12.30
N LEU A 126 -17.35 3.38 11.40
CA LEU A 126 -18.66 2.85 11.10
C LEU A 126 -18.61 1.46 10.45
N ILE A 127 -17.62 1.19 9.63
CA ILE A 127 -17.45 -0.15 9.06
C ILE A 127 -17.25 -1.19 10.16
N GLY A 128 -16.39 -0.88 11.14
CA GLY A 128 -16.15 -1.80 12.26
C GLY A 128 -17.31 -1.95 13.24
N ARG A 129 -18.06 -0.88 13.51
CA ARG A 129 -19.11 -0.85 14.54
C ARG A 129 -20.50 -1.18 14.00
N GLU A 130 -20.84 -0.64 12.83
CA GLU A 130 -22.18 -0.71 12.24
C GLU A 130 -22.20 -1.51 10.94
N GLN A 131 -21.06 -1.99 10.50
CA GLN A 131 -20.90 -2.74 9.25
C GLN A 131 -21.35 -1.96 8.00
N THR A 132 -21.31 -0.62 8.09
CA THR A 132 -21.73 0.30 7.03
C THR A 132 -20.51 0.82 6.27
N VAL A 133 -20.49 0.63 4.95
CA VAL A 133 -19.44 1.11 4.06
C VAL A 133 -19.93 2.35 3.31
N ASN A 134 -19.25 3.48 3.48
CA ASN A 134 -19.44 4.65 2.63
C ASN A 134 -18.68 4.45 1.32
N PRO A 135 -19.35 4.39 0.15
CA PRO A 135 -18.69 4.10 -1.12
C PRO A 135 -17.74 5.22 -1.59
N GLU A 136 -17.87 6.43 -1.09
CA GLU A 136 -17.01 7.56 -1.44
C GLU A 136 -15.91 7.83 -0.40
N SER A 137 -16.03 7.30 0.84
CA SER A 137 -15.06 7.52 1.91
C SER A 137 -14.88 6.27 2.76
N ASN A 138 -13.75 5.56 2.56
CA ASN A 138 -13.48 4.25 3.15
C ASN A 138 -11.96 3.99 3.22
N TYR A 139 -11.50 2.76 3.38
CA TYR A 139 -10.06 2.43 3.39
C TYR A 139 -9.35 2.66 2.06
N SER A 140 -10.05 2.74 0.94
CA SER A 140 -9.47 3.00 -0.39
C SER A 140 -9.56 4.48 -0.78
N PHE A 141 -10.66 5.15 -0.44
CA PHE A 141 -10.99 6.51 -0.85
C PHE A 141 -10.94 7.49 0.31
N GLY A 142 -10.46 8.69 0.02
CA GLY A 142 -10.21 9.77 0.95
C GLY A 142 -8.74 10.17 0.99
N GLU A 143 -8.46 11.28 1.64
CA GLU A 143 -7.13 11.86 1.73
C GLU A 143 -6.07 10.85 2.18
N GLY A 144 -4.94 10.79 1.47
CA GLY A 144 -3.86 9.83 1.68
C GLY A 144 -4.09 8.46 1.03
N GLY A 145 -5.26 8.24 0.40
CA GLY A 145 -5.60 7.00 -0.30
C GLY A 145 -5.58 5.76 0.59
N ALA A 146 -5.37 4.58 0.01
CA ALA A 146 -5.27 3.33 0.76
C ALA A 146 -4.04 3.27 1.69
N GLY A 147 -3.03 4.11 1.44
CA GLY A 147 -1.81 4.19 2.26
C GLY A 147 -2.01 4.82 3.62
N ALA A 148 -2.96 5.75 3.79
CA ALA A 148 -3.12 6.55 5.01
C ALA A 148 -3.37 5.70 6.27
N TYR A 149 -4.14 4.63 6.12
CA TYR A 149 -4.51 3.72 7.20
C TYR A 149 -3.96 2.31 6.94
N SER A 150 -2.65 2.22 6.69
CA SER A 150 -1.87 1.00 6.50
C SER A 150 -0.73 0.91 7.52
N ASP A 151 0.18 -0.06 7.39
CA ASP A 151 1.45 -0.04 8.14
C ASP A 151 2.33 1.16 7.78
N GLY A 152 2.07 1.80 6.65
CA GLY A 152 2.87 2.94 6.19
C GLY A 152 4.28 2.53 5.80
N LYS A 153 4.45 1.36 5.17
CA LYS A 153 5.75 0.87 4.67
C LYS A 153 6.28 1.78 3.58
N LEU A 154 7.55 2.14 3.73
CA LEU A 154 8.27 3.02 2.83
C LEU A 154 9.39 2.29 2.08
N TYR A 155 9.46 0.98 2.20
CA TYR A 155 10.42 0.17 1.47
C TYR A 155 9.93 -0.08 0.02
N THR A 156 10.85 0.09 -0.94
CA THR A 156 10.62 -0.29 -2.34
C THR A 156 11.81 -1.07 -2.88
N ARG A 157 11.53 -2.12 -3.65
CA ARG A 157 12.58 -2.89 -4.36
C ARG A 157 13.09 -2.16 -5.60
N SER A 158 12.30 -1.24 -6.16
CA SER A 158 12.62 -0.53 -7.39
C SER A 158 13.28 0.81 -7.09
N LYS A 159 14.61 0.81 -6.96
CA LYS A 159 15.40 2.05 -6.77
C LYS A 159 15.73 2.76 -8.09
N LYS A 160 15.50 2.12 -9.24
CA LYS A 160 15.88 2.65 -10.56
C LYS A 160 14.90 3.66 -11.16
N ARG A 161 13.70 3.80 -10.60
CA ARG A 161 12.61 4.60 -11.19
C ARG A 161 12.59 6.06 -10.75
N GLY A 162 13.32 6.43 -9.69
CA GLY A 162 13.37 7.80 -9.16
C GLY A 162 14.07 7.88 -7.80
N ASN A 163 14.03 9.05 -7.19
CA ASN A 163 14.77 9.35 -5.97
C ASN A 163 13.96 8.99 -4.70
N VAL A 164 14.19 7.78 -4.19
CA VAL A 164 13.58 7.31 -2.93
C VAL A 164 13.95 8.21 -1.75
N ASP A 165 15.21 8.67 -1.71
CA ASP A 165 15.72 9.52 -0.64
C ASP A 165 14.94 10.84 -0.54
N LYS A 166 14.61 11.46 -1.69
CA LYS A 166 13.77 12.66 -1.75
C LYS A 166 12.39 12.41 -1.14
N ILE A 167 11.72 11.33 -1.52
CA ILE A 167 10.39 10.98 -0.98
C ILE A 167 10.43 10.86 0.55
N LEU A 168 11.45 10.19 1.10
CA LEU A 168 11.61 10.03 2.54
C LEU A 168 11.90 11.37 3.24
N ASN A 169 12.73 12.23 2.64
CA ASN A 169 13.00 13.57 3.17
C ASN A 169 11.75 14.46 3.18
N VAL A 170 10.91 14.39 2.13
CA VAL A 170 9.62 15.09 2.10
C VAL A 170 8.70 14.63 3.23
N PHE A 171 8.64 13.31 3.52
CA PHE A 171 7.89 12.82 4.68
C PHE A 171 8.45 13.37 6.00
N CYS A 172 9.79 13.40 6.17
CA CYS A 172 10.41 13.97 7.36
C CYS A 172 10.09 15.46 7.52
N GLN A 173 10.18 16.24 6.45
CA GLN A 173 9.80 17.66 6.43
C GLN A 173 8.35 17.89 6.87
N HIS A 174 7.47 16.92 6.61
CA HIS A 174 6.06 17.01 7.00
C HIS A 174 5.74 16.27 8.32
N GLY A 175 6.77 15.88 9.10
CA GLY A 175 6.61 15.41 10.46
C GLY A 175 6.78 13.90 10.68
N ALA A 176 7.25 13.17 9.68
CA ALA A 176 7.69 11.79 9.91
C ALA A 176 9.02 11.76 10.68
N SER A 177 9.23 10.69 11.43
CA SER A 177 10.50 10.50 12.17
C SER A 177 11.68 10.37 11.20
N PRO A 178 12.82 11.06 11.45
CA PRO A 178 14.04 10.87 10.67
C PRO A 178 14.59 9.43 10.67
N SER A 179 14.12 8.57 11.58
CA SER A 179 14.45 7.15 11.57
C SER A 179 14.14 6.45 10.26
N ILE A 180 13.14 6.92 9.50
CA ILE A 180 12.79 6.36 8.18
C ILE A 180 13.91 6.53 7.14
N LEU A 181 14.84 7.45 7.34
CA LEU A 181 15.99 7.67 6.47
C LEU A 181 17.11 6.65 6.71
N VAL A 182 17.12 6.01 7.86
CA VAL A 182 18.22 5.13 8.30
C VAL A 182 17.83 3.66 8.40
N ASP A 183 16.55 3.36 8.62
CA ASP A 183 16.07 2.00 8.77
C ASP A 183 16.03 1.26 7.42
N ALA A 184 16.44 -0.01 7.43
CA ALA A 184 16.41 -0.85 6.23
C ALA A 184 14.97 -1.13 5.75
N HIS A 185 14.02 -1.23 6.69
CA HIS A 185 12.59 -1.41 6.44
C HIS A 185 11.78 -0.28 7.10
N PRO A 186 11.83 0.94 6.54
CA PRO A 186 11.20 2.10 7.15
C PRO A 186 9.68 2.02 7.07
N HIS A 187 9.01 2.49 8.12
CA HIS A 187 7.56 2.64 8.18
C HIS A 187 7.17 3.82 9.07
N ILE A 188 5.96 4.35 8.90
CA ILE A 188 5.46 5.47 9.70
C ILE A 188 4.42 4.99 10.72
N GLY A 189 3.52 4.12 10.32
CA GLY A 189 2.41 3.63 11.14
C GLY A 189 1.11 4.40 10.95
N THR A 190 0.00 3.69 11.12
CA THR A 190 -1.36 4.20 10.90
C THR A 190 -1.78 5.31 11.89
N ASP A 191 -1.12 5.42 13.03
CA ASP A 191 -1.35 6.43 14.04
C ASP A 191 -0.69 7.78 13.72
N LYS A 192 0.41 7.80 12.96
CA LYS A 192 1.19 8.99 12.64
C LYS A 192 1.03 9.48 11.21
N LEU A 193 0.88 8.56 10.26
CA LEU A 193 0.81 8.89 8.83
C LEU A 193 -0.31 9.89 8.49
N PRO A 194 -1.53 9.84 9.08
CA PRO A 194 -2.57 10.82 8.81
C PRO A 194 -2.15 12.28 9.08
N ARG A 195 -1.37 12.52 10.14
CA ARG A 195 -0.86 13.86 10.44
C ARG A 195 0.18 14.33 9.44
N VAL A 196 1.04 13.44 8.99
CA VAL A 196 2.03 13.75 7.95
C VAL A 196 1.32 14.15 6.65
N ILE A 197 0.30 13.39 6.26
CA ILE A 197 -0.54 13.70 5.08
C ILE A 197 -1.24 15.05 5.22
N GLU A 198 -1.83 15.34 6.38
CA GLU A 198 -2.43 16.65 6.68
C GLU A 198 -1.43 17.78 6.53
N ASN A 199 -0.19 17.61 7.01
CA ASN A 199 0.86 18.62 6.87
C ASN A 199 1.27 18.81 5.40
N MET A 200 1.32 17.77 4.59
CA MET A 200 1.56 17.87 3.14
C MET A 200 0.47 18.69 2.45
N ARG A 201 -0.80 18.42 2.75
CA ARG A 201 -1.94 19.21 2.26
C ARG A 201 -1.81 20.68 2.67
N ASN A 202 -1.49 20.96 3.93
CA ASN A 202 -1.36 22.32 4.43
C ASN A 202 -0.26 23.08 3.69
N THR A 203 0.86 22.44 3.36
CA THR A 203 1.91 23.00 2.51
C THR A 203 1.38 23.34 1.11
N ILE A 204 0.64 22.42 0.48
CA ILE A 204 0.05 22.63 -0.85
C ILE A 204 -0.86 23.86 -0.84
N ILE A 205 -1.76 23.98 0.14
CA ILE A 205 -2.69 25.11 0.28
C ILE A 205 -1.94 26.40 0.58
N ALA A 206 -0.97 26.39 1.49
CA ALA A 206 -0.18 27.56 1.85
C ALA A 206 0.62 28.13 0.66
N CYS A 207 0.98 27.29 -0.30
CA CYS A 207 1.67 27.69 -1.52
C CYS A 207 0.74 28.10 -2.66
N GLY A 208 -0.58 28.17 -2.43
CA GLY A 208 -1.57 28.60 -3.44
C GLY A 208 -2.13 27.48 -4.31
N GLY A 209 -1.88 26.21 -3.97
CA GLY A 209 -2.61 25.08 -4.53
C GLY A 209 -3.98 24.93 -3.89
N GLU A 210 -4.82 24.08 -4.47
CA GLU A 210 -6.17 23.81 -3.99
C GLU A 210 -6.38 22.31 -3.74
N VAL A 211 -7.21 21.97 -2.73
CA VAL A 211 -7.62 20.59 -2.44
C VAL A 211 -9.12 20.58 -2.17
N HIS A 212 -9.87 19.92 -3.04
CA HIS A 212 -11.33 19.78 -2.99
C HIS A 212 -11.69 18.36 -2.57
N PHE A 213 -12.25 18.21 -1.36
CA PHE A 213 -12.78 16.94 -0.86
C PHE A 213 -14.23 16.72 -1.28
N GLU A 214 -14.70 15.48 -1.19
CA GLU A 214 -16.04 15.06 -1.62
C GLU A 214 -16.34 15.49 -3.07
N THR A 215 -15.26 15.57 -3.86
CA THR A 215 -15.26 16.02 -5.25
C THR A 215 -14.67 14.90 -6.12
N ARG A 216 -15.57 14.14 -6.76
CA ARG A 216 -15.22 13.02 -7.64
C ARG A 216 -15.13 13.49 -9.09
N MET A 217 -14.14 13.02 -9.82
CA MET A 217 -14.11 13.13 -11.27
C MET A 217 -15.17 12.18 -11.87
N ASP A 218 -16.13 12.71 -12.58
CA ASP A 218 -17.15 11.93 -13.28
C ASP A 218 -16.80 11.70 -14.76
N ALA A 219 -16.08 12.65 -15.38
CA ALA A 219 -15.67 12.54 -16.79
C ALA A 219 -14.35 13.31 -17.06
N LEU A 220 -13.64 12.87 -18.10
CA LEU A 220 -12.61 13.67 -18.76
C LEU A 220 -13.27 14.50 -19.87
N ILE A 221 -12.84 15.75 -20.02
CA ILE A 221 -13.21 16.60 -21.15
C ILE A 221 -12.20 16.36 -22.26
N ILE A 222 -12.62 15.71 -23.33
CA ILE A 222 -11.76 15.32 -24.44
C ILE A 222 -12.18 16.04 -25.70
N GLU A 223 -11.26 16.77 -26.32
CA GLU A 223 -11.45 17.47 -27.59
C GLU A 223 -10.26 17.20 -28.51
N ASN A 224 -10.51 16.65 -29.69
CA ASN A 224 -9.46 16.37 -30.70
C ASN A 224 -8.26 15.57 -30.15
N ASP A 225 -8.54 14.46 -29.44
CA ASP A 225 -7.53 13.64 -28.78
C ASP A 225 -6.66 14.38 -27.74
N GLU A 226 -7.19 15.45 -27.17
CA GLU A 226 -6.56 16.18 -26.09
C GLU A 226 -7.50 16.30 -24.88
N VAL A 227 -7.01 16.01 -23.69
CA VAL A 227 -7.73 16.21 -22.43
C VAL A 227 -7.60 17.68 -22.04
N LYS A 228 -8.74 18.38 -21.98
CA LYS A 228 -8.85 19.79 -21.61
C LYS A 228 -9.10 20.00 -20.12
N GLY A 229 -9.52 18.96 -19.41
CA GLY A 229 -9.87 19.03 -18.00
C GLY A 229 -10.78 17.88 -17.56
N ILE A 230 -11.51 18.12 -16.49
CA ILE A 230 -12.47 17.17 -15.91
C ILE A 230 -13.80 17.83 -15.59
N GLU A 231 -14.84 17.00 -15.57
CA GLU A 231 -16.13 17.30 -14.93
C GLU A 231 -16.24 16.56 -13.60
N THR A 232 -16.85 17.20 -12.62
CA THR A 232 -16.98 16.65 -11.27
C THR A 232 -18.44 16.39 -10.89
N ASN A 233 -18.67 15.52 -9.90
CA ASN A 233 -19.98 15.23 -9.32
C ASN A 233 -20.66 16.46 -8.70
N THR A 234 -19.93 17.54 -8.45
CA THR A 234 -20.46 18.81 -7.94
C THR A 234 -20.91 19.76 -9.07
N GLY A 235 -20.78 19.34 -10.33
CA GLY A 235 -21.07 20.14 -11.50
C GLY A 235 -20.00 21.17 -11.86
N GLN A 236 -18.84 21.11 -11.22
CA GLN A 236 -17.70 21.97 -11.54
C GLN A 236 -16.89 21.39 -12.70
N THR A 237 -16.44 22.30 -13.57
CA THR A 237 -15.47 22.02 -14.64
C THR A 237 -14.12 22.58 -14.22
N LEU A 238 -13.09 21.73 -14.21
CA LEU A 238 -11.72 22.12 -13.91
C LEU A 238 -10.87 21.91 -15.17
N LEU A 239 -10.32 23.00 -15.71
CA LEU A 239 -9.54 22.97 -16.95
C LEU A 239 -8.04 22.85 -16.68
N GLY A 240 -7.33 22.20 -17.59
CA GLY A 240 -5.88 22.02 -17.58
C GLY A 240 -5.47 20.56 -17.83
N PRO A 241 -4.18 20.27 -17.98
CA PRO A 241 -3.67 18.92 -18.04
C PRO A 241 -4.04 18.13 -16.77
N VAL A 242 -4.28 16.83 -16.92
CA VAL A 242 -4.80 15.98 -15.86
C VAL A 242 -3.79 14.90 -15.47
N ILE A 243 -3.37 14.91 -14.22
CA ILE A 243 -2.66 13.78 -13.58
C ILE A 243 -3.70 12.89 -12.92
N LEU A 244 -3.90 11.68 -13.48
CA LEU A 244 -4.93 10.74 -13.03
C LEU A 244 -4.33 9.75 -12.02
N ALA A 245 -4.46 10.06 -10.72
CA ALA A 245 -3.87 9.32 -9.59
C ALA A 245 -4.92 8.71 -8.66
N THR A 246 -5.93 8.04 -9.22
CA THR A 246 -7.17 7.60 -8.54
C THR A 246 -7.02 6.38 -7.62
N GLY A 247 -5.84 5.71 -7.58
CA GLY A 247 -5.64 4.48 -6.83
C GLY A 247 -6.29 3.24 -7.48
N HIS A 248 -6.00 2.05 -6.93
CA HIS A 248 -6.36 0.76 -7.53
C HIS A 248 -7.84 0.36 -7.40
N SER A 249 -8.64 1.10 -6.64
CA SER A 249 -10.03 0.73 -6.31
C SER A 249 -11.10 1.58 -7.00
N ALA A 250 -10.70 2.58 -7.81
CA ALA A 250 -11.61 3.45 -8.54
C ALA A 250 -12.16 2.75 -9.80
N ARG A 251 -13.02 1.75 -9.60
CA ARG A 251 -13.57 0.89 -10.66
C ARG A 251 -14.52 1.61 -11.60
N ASP A 252 -15.20 2.62 -11.10
CA ASP A 252 -15.99 3.57 -11.89
C ASP A 252 -15.15 4.29 -12.94
N VAL A 253 -13.93 4.70 -12.57
CA VAL A 253 -12.99 5.32 -13.53
C VAL A 253 -12.59 4.33 -14.61
N TYR A 254 -12.27 3.08 -14.28
CA TYR A 254 -11.92 2.06 -15.29
C TYR A 254 -13.08 1.77 -16.24
N ARG A 255 -14.32 1.67 -15.73
CA ARG A 255 -15.52 1.52 -16.56
C ARG A 255 -15.72 2.72 -17.47
N TRP A 256 -15.56 3.93 -16.92
CA TRP A 256 -15.67 5.16 -17.72
C TRP A 256 -14.63 5.19 -18.85
N LEU A 257 -13.36 4.89 -18.55
CA LEU A 257 -12.29 4.83 -19.54
C LEU A 257 -12.60 3.81 -20.64
N ALA A 258 -13.01 2.60 -20.28
CA ALA A 258 -13.38 1.55 -21.22
C ALA A 258 -14.55 1.97 -22.10
N ALA A 259 -15.63 2.51 -21.52
CA ALA A 259 -16.82 2.96 -22.23
C ALA A 259 -16.52 4.12 -23.22
N ASN A 260 -15.53 4.95 -22.92
CA ASN A 260 -15.10 6.07 -23.77
C ASN A 260 -13.90 5.72 -24.68
N GLN A 261 -13.59 4.42 -24.83
CA GLN A 261 -12.53 3.92 -25.73
C GLN A 261 -11.14 4.51 -25.42
N VAL A 262 -10.88 4.81 -24.14
CA VAL A 262 -9.56 5.17 -23.67
C VAL A 262 -8.75 3.88 -23.47
N GLU A 263 -7.56 3.81 -24.03
CA GLU A 263 -6.73 2.60 -24.09
C GLU A 263 -6.28 2.15 -22.71
N ILE A 264 -6.85 1.02 -22.28
CA ILE A 264 -6.52 0.30 -21.05
C ILE A 264 -6.28 -1.17 -21.36
N GLU A 265 -5.64 -1.89 -20.46
CA GLU A 265 -5.45 -3.34 -20.58
C GLU A 265 -5.69 -4.05 -19.23
N ALA A 266 -6.15 -5.30 -19.29
CA ALA A 266 -6.21 -6.15 -18.10
C ALA A 266 -4.80 -6.39 -17.54
N LYS A 267 -4.66 -6.25 -16.24
CA LYS A 267 -3.36 -6.41 -15.56
C LYS A 267 -3.43 -7.51 -14.51
N GLY A 268 -2.40 -8.37 -14.49
CA GLY A 268 -2.27 -9.42 -13.47
C GLY A 268 -2.27 -8.85 -12.04
N ILE A 269 -2.89 -9.59 -11.16
CA ILE A 269 -3.04 -9.31 -9.72
C ILE A 269 -2.55 -10.50 -8.90
N ALA A 270 -2.63 -10.40 -7.58
CA ALA A 270 -2.55 -11.54 -6.71
C ALA A 270 -3.73 -11.53 -5.74
N VAL A 271 -4.28 -12.68 -5.47
CA VAL A 271 -5.49 -12.84 -4.65
C VAL A 271 -5.35 -13.98 -3.65
N GLY A 272 -6.00 -13.86 -2.51
CA GLY A 272 -5.97 -14.87 -1.48
C GLY A 272 -6.68 -14.44 -0.21
N VAL A 273 -6.00 -14.57 0.91
CA VAL A 273 -6.57 -14.31 2.23
C VAL A 273 -5.65 -13.42 3.06
N ARG A 274 -6.18 -12.83 4.11
CA ARG A 274 -5.37 -12.28 5.19
C ARG A 274 -5.12 -13.36 6.23
N LEU A 275 -3.85 -13.65 6.51
CA LEU A 275 -3.44 -14.64 7.51
C LEU A 275 -3.00 -13.91 8.77
N GLU A 276 -3.68 -14.18 9.87
CA GLU A 276 -3.41 -13.58 11.18
C GLU A 276 -2.85 -14.62 12.15
N HIS A 277 -1.72 -14.29 12.78
CA HIS A 277 -1.07 -15.09 13.82
C HIS A 277 -1.00 -14.32 15.13
N PRO A 278 -0.86 -14.98 16.28
CA PRO A 278 -0.34 -14.34 17.49
C PRO A 278 1.04 -13.71 17.21
N ALA A 279 1.23 -12.43 17.56
CA ALA A 279 2.50 -11.72 17.29
C ALA A 279 3.67 -12.40 17.99
N GLU A 280 3.46 -12.87 19.23
CA GLU A 280 4.47 -13.58 20.00
C GLU A 280 4.97 -14.86 19.31
N LEU A 281 4.07 -15.61 18.64
CA LEU A 281 4.45 -16.79 17.89
C LEU A 281 5.39 -16.42 16.73
N ILE A 282 5.06 -15.37 15.99
CA ILE A 282 5.92 -14.88 14.89
C ILE A 282 7.27 -14.39 15.43
N ASP A 283 7.27 -13.66 16.56
CA ASP A 283 8.50 -13.20 17.21
C ASP A 283 9.40 -14.40 17.60
N ARG A 284 8.84 -15.44 18.20
CA ARG A 284 9.57 -16.68 18.55
C ARG A 284 10.18 -17.38 17.35
N ILE A 285 9.41 -17.49 16.27
CA ILE A 285 9.84 -18.14 15.04
C ILE A 285 10.98 -17.35 14.38
N GLN A 286 10.80 -16.05 14.18
CA GLN A 286 11.72 -15.22 13.42
C GLN A 286 12.99 -14.85 14.19
N TYR A 287 12.89 -14.72 15.51
CA TYR A 287 14.04 -14.43 16.38
C TYR A 287 14.66 -15.67 17.03
N HIS A 288 14.16 -16.87 16.70
CA HIS A 288 14.69 -18.14 17.21
C HIS A 288 14.79 -18.19 18.75
N SER A 289 13.89 -17.50 19.43
CA SER A 289 13.88 -17.31 20.88
C SER A 289 12.58 -17.79 21.51
N ARG A 290 12.67 -18.51 22.65
CA ARG A 290 11.50 -18.92 23.43
C ARG A 290 10.77 -17.72 24.05
N ASP A 291 11.51 -16.66 24.34
CA ASP A 291 11.00 -15.43 24.99
C ASP A 291 10.55 -14.37 23.99
N GLY A 292 10.47 -14.72 22.68
CA GLY A 292 10.08 -13.82 21.60
C GLY A 292 11.12 -12.73 21.35
N ARG A 293 10.66 -11.49 21.07
CA ARG A 293 11.52 -10.35 20.70
C ARG A 293 12.25 -9.67 21.86
N GLY A 294 11.84 -9.94 23.11
CA GLY A 294 12.38 -9.24 24.26
C GLY A 294 12.12 -7.72 24.24
N LYS A 295 12.99 -6.95 24.91
CA LYS A 295 12.81 -5.50 25.11
C LYS A 295 13.31 -4.63 23.95
N TYR A 296 14.31 -5.10 23.19
CA TYR A 296 15.11 -4.25 22.29
C TYR A 296 14.87 -4.52 20.80
N LEU A 297 14.11 -5.55 20.45
CA LEU A 297 13.76 -5.87 19.08
C LEU A 297 12.34 -5.41 18.75
N PRO A 298 12.07 -4.95 17.51
CA PRO A 298 10.72 -4.65 17.05
C PRO A 298 9.92 -5.93 16.86
N ALA A 299 8.62 -5.81 16.60
CA ALA A 299 7.81 -6.92 16.16
C ALA A 299 8.40 -7.55 14.90
N ALA A 300 8.49 -8.87 14.86
CA ALA A 300 9.18 -9.59 13.83
C ALA A 300 8.44 -9.54 12.48
N GLU A 301 9.19 -9.39 11.41
CA GLU A 301 8.71 -9.44 10.04
C GLU A 301 9.04 -10.79 9.40
N TYR A 302 8.22 -11.23 8.46
CA TYR A 302 8.54 -12.33 7.57
C TYR A 302 8.21 -11.99 6.11
N SER A 303 8.90 -12.65 5.20
CA SER A 303 8.62 -12.59 3.77
C SER A 303 8.78 -13.98 3.19
N PHE A 304 7.67 -14.57 2.76
CA PHE A 304 7.63 -15.90 2.15
C PHE A 304 7.30 -15.80 0.68
N VAL A 305 7.94 -16.63 -0.12
CA VAL A 305 7.64 -16.80 -1.54
C VAL A 305 7.95 -18.24 -1.95
N THR A 306 7.08 -18.79 -2.76
CA THR A 306 7.28 -20.09 -3.41
C THR A 306 6.59 -20.13 -4.76
N GLN A 307 6.90 -21.16 -5.57
CA GLN A 307 6.20 -21.44 -6.81
C GLN A 307 5.34 -22.70 -6.63
N VAL A 308 4.09 -22.62 -7.02
CA VAL A 308 3.15 -23.74 -6.99
C VAL A 308 2.42 -23.81 -8.33
N ASP A 309 2.58 -24.91 -9.04
CA ASP A 309 1.91 -25.16 -10.31
C ASP A 309 2.03 -23.96 -11.28
N GLY A 310 3.27 -23.42 -11.43
CA GLY A 310 3.62 -22.35 -12.35
C GLY A 310 3.16 -20.93 -11.94
N ARG A 311 2.68 -20.74 -10.70
CA ARG A 311 2.29 -19.42 -10.16
C ARG A 311 2.95 -19.16 -8.83
N GLY A 312 3.32 -17.89 -8.62
CA GLY A 312 3.85 -17.42 -7.35
C GLY A 312 2.79 -17.51 -6.24
N VAL A 313 3.20 -18.04 -5.07
CA VAL A 313 2.46 -17.95 -3.81
C VAL A 313 3.34 -17.24 -2.81
N TYR A 314 2.87 -16.15 -2.23
CA TYR A 314 3.73 -15.31 -1.41
C TYR A 314 2.99 -14.50 -0.35
N SER A 315 3.76 -14.06 0.66
CA SER A 315 3.29 -13.10 1.63
C SER A 315 3.28 -11.69 1.03
N PHE A 316 2.18 -10.98 1.22
CA PHE A 316 1.98 -9.62 0.73
C PHE A 316 1.65 -8.68 1.87
N CYS A 317 2.29 -7.51 1.89
CA CYS A 317 2.03 -6.45 2.86
C CYS A 317 1.90 -6.98 4.31
N MET A 318 2.91 -7.70 4.81
CA MET A 318 2.97 -8.18 6.18
C MET A 318 2.94 -7.01 7.15
N CYS A 319 2.05 -7.05 8.13
CA CYS A 319 1.81 -6.03 9.16
C CYS A 319 2.17 -6.60 10.55
N PRO A 320 3.43 -6.45 10.98
CA PRO A 320 3.86 -6.95 12.29
C PRO A 320 3.21 -6.15 13.40
N GLY A 321 2.80 -6.84 14.47
CA GLY A 321 2.13 -6.21 15.60
C GLY A 321 0.98 -5.30 15.18
N GLY A 322 0.13 -5.80 14.24
CA GLY A 322 -0.90 -5.02 13.57
C GLY A 322 -2.31 -5.60 13.70
N PHE A 323 -3.19 -5.13 12.85
CA PHE A 323 -4.62 -5.47 12.84
C PHE A 323 -5.08 -5.80 11.42
N VAL A 324 -6.03 -6.71 11.30
CA VAL A 324 -6.78 -6.92 10.06
C VAL A 324 -7.94 -5.94 10.01
N VAL A 325 -8.15 -5.31 8.86
CA VAL A 325 -9.14 -4.25 8.68
C VAL A 325 -10.09 -4.53 7.52
N PRO A 326 -11.36 -4.08 7.60
CA PRO A 326 -12.33 -4.20 6.53
C PRO A 326 -12.08 -3.14 5.45
N ALA A 327 -11.57 -3.55 4.30
CA ALA A 327 -11.14 -2.65 3.22
C ALA A 327 -12.10 -2.61 2.03
N ALA A 328 -13.35 -3.02 2.20
CA ALA A 328 -14.38 -2.91 1.19
C ALA A 328 -14.63 -1.44 0.78
N SER A 329 -14.88 -1.20 -0.49
CA SER A 329 -15.26 0.11 -1.03
C SER A 329 -16.73 0.19 -1.46
N GLY A 330 -17.50 -0.88 -1.25
CA GLY A 330 -18.92 -0.96 -1.54
C GLY A 330 -19.67 -1.87 -0.56
N PRO A 331 -21.01 -1.76 -0.48
CA PRO A 331 -21.78 -2.41 0.58
C PRO A 331 -21.90 -3.94 0.43
N ARG A 332 -21.81 -4.48 -0.77
CA ARG A 332 -21.93 -5.92 -1.05
C ARG A 332 -20.59 -6.56 -1.42
N GLN A 333 -19.55 -6.18 -0.67
CA GLN A 333 -18.19 -6.67 -0.86
C GLN A 333 -17.58 -6.96 0.50
N ILE A 334 -16.73 -7.98 0.60
CA ILE A 334 -15.76 -8.13 1.68
C ILE A 334 -14.37 -8.11 1.06
N VAL A 335 -13.57 -7.20 1.55
CA VAL A 335 -12.14 -7.10 1.27
C VAL A 335 -11.44 -6.90 2.60
N VAL A 336 -10.40 -7.64 2.85
CA VAL A 336 -9.58 -7.49 4.05
C VAL A 336 -8.18 -6.98 3.69
N ASN A 337 -7.63 -6.17 4.57
CA ASN A 337 -6.27 -5.67 4.48
C ASN A 337 -5.66 -5.60 5.89
N GLY A 338 -4.45 -5.12 6.03
CA GLY A 338 -3.78 -4.97 7.31
C GLY A 338 -3.26 -3.56 7.54
N MET A 339 -3.15 -3.20 8.82
CA MET A 339 -2.48 -1.99 9.26
C MET A 339 -1.68 -2.26 10.53
N SER A 340 -0.67 -1.42 10.80
CA SER A 340 0.05 -1.46 12.07
C SER A 340 0.24 -0.05 12.62
N PRO A 341 0.17 0.14 13.95
CA PRO A 341 0.60 1.38 14.59
C PRO A 341 2.12 1.51 14.50
N SER A 342 2.63 2.71 14.72
CA SER A 342 4.07 3.00 14.64
C SER A 342 4.93 2.15 15.60
N ASN A 343 4.38 1.77 16.76
CA ASN A 343 5.04 0.92 17.75
C ASN A 343 4.90 -0.58 17.46
N ARG A 344 4.03 -0.99 16.50
CA ARG A 344 3.78 -2.40 16.17
C ARG A 344 3.52 -3.27 17.41
N GLY A 345 2.69 -2.77 18.32
CA GLY A 345 2.48 -3.33 19.66
C GLY A 345 1.23 -4.18 19.84
N SER A 346 0.52 -4.54 18.77
CA SER A 346 -0.65 -5.41 18.85
C SER A 346 -0.28 -6.85 19.23
N ARG A 347 -1.26 -7.59 19.79
CA ARG A 347 -1.15 -9.03 20.07
C ARG A 347 -1.07 -9.89 18.80
N TRP A 348 -1.38 -9.33 17.64
CA TRP A 348 -1.42 -10.05 16.37
C TRP A 348 -0.39 -9.52 15.39
N SER A 349 0.00 -10.38 14.47
CA SER A 349 0.72 -10.05 13.25
C SER A 349 -0.03 -10.65 12.07
N ASN A 350 -0.14 -9.94 10.96
CA ASN A 350 -0.89 -10.45 9.82
C ASN A 350 -0.20 -10.16 8.49
N SER A 351 -0.55 -10.93 7.48
CA SER A 351 -0.05 -10.76 6.11
C SER A 351 -1.10 -11.20 5.10
N GLY A 352 -1.20 -10.53 3.99
CA GLY A 352 -1.81 -11.14 2.82
C GLY A 352 -1.03 -12.40 2.42
N MET A 353 -1.73 -13.49 2.16
CA MET A 353 -1.15 -14.71 1.58
C MET A 353 -1.87 -14.95 0.27
N VAL A 354 -1.14 -14.75 -0.82
CA VAL A 354 -1.78 -14.55 -2.13
C VAL A 354 -1.15 -15.43 -3.20
N VAL A 355 -1.95 -15.72 -4.22
CA VAL A 355 -1.58 -16.46 -5.43
C VAL A 355 -1.57 -15.48 -6.60
N GLU A 356 -0.49 -15.50 -7.38
CA GLU A 356 -0.39 -14.77 -8.63
C GLU A 356 -1.51 -15.24 -9.59
N LEU A 357 -2.22 -14.27 -10.16
CA LEU A 357 -3.25 -14.47 -11.17
C LEU A 357 -2.96 -13.56 -12.35
N ARG A 358 -2.92 -14.14 -13.54
CA ARG A 358 -2.65 -13.44 -14.79
C ARG A 358 -3.89 -13.42 -15.67
N PRO A 359 -4.02 -12.47 -16.61
CA PRO A 359 -5.16 -12.42 -17.52
C PRO A 359 -5.39 -13.72 -18.30
N GLU A 360 -4.31 -14.41 -18.70
CA GLU A 360 -4.41 -15.69 -19.41
C GLU A 360 -5.00 -16.83 -18.56
N ASP A 361 -4.94 -16.76 -17.24
CA ASP A 361 -5.52 -17.76 -16.34
C ASP A 361 -7.04 -17.74 -16.38
N LEU A 362 -7.64 -16.61 -16.76
CA LEU A 362 -9.10 -16.46 -16.91
C LEU A 362 -9.68 -17.26 -18.09
N ALA A 363 -8.82 -17.86 -18.93
CA ALA A 363 -9.26 -18.87 -19.92
C ALA A 363 -9.69 -20.19 -19.27
N ASN A 364 -9.34 -20.46 -18.01
CA ASN A 364 -9.84 -21.57 -17.23
C ASN A 364 -11.32 -21.37 -16.91
N ASP A 365 -12.16 -22.38 -17.19
CA ASP A 365 -13.62 -22.27 -17.05
C ASP A 365 -14.08 -21.83 -15.65
N GLU A 366 -13.40 -22.30 -14.58
CA GLU A 366 -13.72 -21.91 -13.20
C GLU A 366 -13.52 -20.42 -12.93
N LEU A 367 -12.49 -19.81 -13.54
CA LEU A 367 -12.16 -18.40 -13.35
C LEU A 367 -12.89 -17.52 -14.37
N ARG A 368 -13.17 -18.04 -15.56
CA ARG A 368 -13.85 -17.34 -16.65
C ARG A 368 -15.23 -16.86 -16.23
N ILE A 369 -16.03 -17.72 -15.59
CA ILE A 369 -17.38 -17.39 -15.11
C ILE A 369 -17.33 -16.19 -14.15
N MET A 370 -16.29 -16.09 -13.33
CA MET A 370 -16.10 -14.98 -12.39
C MET A 370 -15.55 -13.71 -13.04
N SER A 371 -15.07 -13.80 -14.27
CA SER A 371 -14.48 -12.66 -15.01
C SER A 371 -15.45 -12.01 -16.01
N GLU A 372 -16.69 -12.48 -16.10
CA GLU A 372 -17.74 -11.92 -16.92
C GLU A 372 -18.50 -10.80 -16.18
N GLU A 373 -18.99 -9.81 -16.92
CA GLU A 373 -19.77 -8.72 -16.33
C GLU A 373 -21.06 -9.27 -15.70
N PRO A 374 -21.36 -8.94 -14.43
CA PRO A 374 -22.51 -9.52 -13.71
C PRO A 374 -23.88 -9.27 -14.36
N THR A 375 -23.99 -8.28 -15.25
CA THR A 375 -25.23 -7.88 -15.93
C THR A 375 -25.39 -8.47 -17.35
N ALA A 376 -24.37 -9.11 -17.91
CA ALA A 376 -24.40 -9.62 -19.28
C ALA A 376 -25.24 -10.91 -19.46
N GLN A 377 -25.77 -11.48 -18.40
CA GLN A 377 -26.52 -12.74 -18.45
C GLN A 377 -28.02 -12.60 -18.83
N GLN A 378 -28.55 -11.39 -19.04
CA GLN A 378 -30.00 -11.21 -19.22
C GLN A 378 -30.49 -11.06 -20.66
N ASP A 379 -29.66 -10.66 -21.64
CA ASP A 379 -30.15 -10.48 -23.01
C ASP A 379 -29.17 -11.07 -24.03
N GLY A 380 -29.49 -12.25 -24.53
CA GLY A 380 -28.72 -13.12 -25.40
C GLY A 380 -28.26 -12.59 -26.78
N VAL A 381 -27.81 -11.35 -26.90
CA VAL A 381 -27.18 -10.78 -28.09
C VAL A 381 -25.79 -10.30 -27.76
N ALA A 382 -24.77 -11.07 -28.13
CA ALA A 382 -23.36 -10.68 -27.98
C ALA A 382 -23.03 -9.51 -28.92
N ASP A 383 -22.94 -8.29 -28.43
CA ASP A 383 -22.30 -7.19 -29.12
C ASP A 383 -20.79 -7.43 -29.17
N PRO A 384 -20.14 -7.50 -30.35
CA PRO A 384 -18.68 -7.68 -30.45
C PRO A 384 -17.86 -6.59 -29.73
N ARG A 385 -18.41 -5.39 -29.54
CA ARG A 385 -17.79 -4.32 -28.75
C ARG A 385 -17.79 -4.63 -27.26
N LEU A 386 -18.83 -5.31 -26.75
CA LEU A 386 -18.90 -5.78 -25.36
C LEU A 386 -17.83 -6.84 -25.08
N SER A 387 -17.49 -7.71 -26.05
CA SER A 387 -16.47 -8.73 -25.87
C SER A 387 -15.06 -8.14 -25.68
N THR A 388 -14.73 -7.05 -26.34
CA THR A 388 -13.44 -6.37 -26.20
C THR A 388 -13.36 -5.55 -24.91
N LEU A 389 -14.43 -4.84 -24.56
CA LEU A 389 -14.59 -4.14 -23.30
C LEU A 389 -14.51 -5.11 -22.11
N ASN A 390 -15.17 -6.25 -22.21
CA ASN A 390 -15.14 -7.29 -21.19
C ASN A 390 -13.74 -7.87 -20.99
N SER A 391 -12.93 -8.02 -22.05
CA SER A 391 -11.57 -8.54 -21.93
C SER A 391 -10.62 -7.56 -21.18
N GLN A 392 -10.76 -6.25 -21.38
CA GLN A 392 -9.95 -5.23 -20.73
C GLN A 392 -10.26 -5.09 -19.22
N LEU A 393 -11.50 -5.36 -18.82
CA LEU A 393 -11.98 -5.28 -17.44
C LEU A 393 -12.07 -6.65 -16.74
N SER A 394 -11.73 -7.74 -17.41
CA SER A 394 -11.92 -9.12 -16.93
C SER A 394 -11.31 -9.37 -15.55
N MET A 395 -10.10 -8.86 -15.29
CA MET A 395 -9.45 -8.99 -13.98
C MET A 395 -10.17 -8.18 -12.90
N MET A 396 -10.78 -7.05 -13.24
CA MET A 396 -11.60 -6.24 -12.33
C MET A 396 -12.91 -6.97 -11.99
N TYR A 397 -13.57 -7.56 -12.97
CA TYR A 397 -14.79 -8.35 -12.75
C TYR A 397 -14.52 -9.58 -11.91
N PHE A 398 -13.38 -10.25 -12.13
CA PHE A 398 -12.93 -11.34 -11.27
C PHE A 398 -12.78 -10.90 -9.79
N GLN A 399 -12.14 -9.76 -9.54
CA GLN A 399 -12.05 -9.21 -8.18
C GLN A 399 -13.44 -8.96 -7.57
N GLU A 400 -14.33 -8.32 -8.32
CA GLU A 400 -15.69 -7.99 -7.85
C GLU A 400 -16.48 -9.26 -7.53
N SER A 401 -16.40 -10.27 -8.39
CA SER A 401 -17.08 -11.55 -8.18
C SER A 401 -16.58 -12.28 -6.94
N LEU A 402 -15.26 -12.30 -6.71
CA LEU A 402 -14.68 -12.95 -5.54
C LEU A 402 -15.03 -12.19 -4.25
N GLU A 403 -15.00 -10.85 -4.27
CA GLU A 403 -15.39 -10.00 -3.15
C GLU A 403 -16.88 -10.15 -2.80
N TYR A 404 -17.74 -10.27 -3.81
CA TYR A 404 -19.17 -10.52 -3.65
C TYR A 404 -19.45 -11.92 -3.11
N LEU A 405 -18.79 -12.95 -3.66
CA LEU A 405 -18.88 -14.33 -3.14
C LEU A 405 -18.47 -14.39 -1.66
N CYS A 406 -17.38 -13.71 -1.32
CA CYS A 406 -16.92 -13.60 0.07
C CYS A 406 -17.97 -12.93 0.97
N TRP A 407 -18.62 -11.88 0.50
CA TRP A 407 -19.70 -11.20 1.22
C TRP A 407 -20.91 -12.12 1.46
N GLN A 408 -21.28 -12.94 0.50
CA GLN A 408 -22.32 -13.96 0.68
C GLN A 408 -21.92 -14.97 1.76
N GLN A 409 -20.67 -15.42 1.79
CA GLN A 409 -20.13 -16.32 2.80
C GLN A 409 -19.96 -15.64 4.18
N GLY A 410 -19.92 -14.32 4.24
CA GLY A 410 -19.88 -13.48 5.42
C GLY A 410 -21.27 -13.07 5.95
N ASN A 411 -22.30 -13.88 5.70
CA ASN A 411 -23.70 -13.63 6.12
C ASN A 411 -24.29 -12.34 5.52
N MET A 412 -23.84 -11.93 4.34
CA MET A 412 -24.25 -10.68 3.68
C MET A 412 -24.06 -9.42 4.54
N LYS A 413 -22.98 -9.42 5.33
CA LYS A 413 -22.51 -8.33 6.19
C LYS A 413 -21.02 -8.12 6.00
N GLN A 414 -20.41 -7.25 6.82
CA GLN A 414 -18.96 -7.08 6.86
C GLN A 414 -18.24 -8.09 7.77
N THR A 415 -18.98 -9.05 8.32
CA THR A 415 -18.41 -10.20 9.05
C THR A 415 -17.65 -11.08 8.06
N ALA A 416 -16.34 -11.27 8.27
CA ALA A 416 -15.52 -11.97 7.29
C ALA A 416 -15.55 -13.50 7.48
N PRO A 417 -15.68 -14.28 6.38
CA PRO A 417 -15.54 -15.72 6.44
C PRO A 417 -14.09 -16.09 6.77
N ALA A 418 -13.91 -17.03 7.69
CA ALA A 418 -12.60 -17.40 8.20
C ALA A 418 -12.47 -18.90 8.49
N GLN A 419 -11.23 -19.37 8.47
CA GLN A 419 -10.88 -20.76 8.73
C GLN A 419 -9.50 -20.85 9.40
N ARG A 420 -9.30 -21.84 10.28
CA ARG A 420 -7.96 -22.11 10.84
C ARG A 420 -7.00 -22.59 9.74
N MET A 421 -5.78 -22.12 9.74
CA MET A 421 -4.79 -22.38 8.69
C MET A 421 -4.50 -23.88 8.49
N ALA A 422 -4.28 -24.63 9.56
CA ALA A 422 -3.98 -26.05 9.43
C ALA A 422 -5.22 -26.89 9.05
N ASP A 423 -6.43 -26.47 9.45
CA ASP A 423 -7.67 -27.11 9.01
C ASP A 423 -7.88 -26.89 7.50
N PHE A 424 -7.64 -25.66 7.01
CA PHE A 424 -7.70 -25.37 5.58
C PHE A 424 -6.78 -26.30 4.76
N THR A 425 -5.54 -26.48 5.18
CA THR A 425 -4.58 -27.35 4.46
C THR A 425 -4.98 -28.82 4.47
N LYS A 426 -5.73 -29.24 5.48
CA LYS A 426 -6.26 -30.60 5.64
C LYS A 426 -7.68 -30.77 5.08
N LYS A 427 -8.26 -29.70 4.49
CA LYS A 427 -9.65 -29.65 3.99
C LYS A 427 -10.69 -30.03 5.07
N LYS A 428 -10.46 -29.56 6.30
CA LYS A 428 -11.34 -29.78 7.46
C LYS A 428 -12.09 -28.51 7.81
N LEU A 429 -13.29 -28.65 8.35
CA LEU A 429 -14.04 -27.53 8.91
C LEU A 429 -13.38 -27.06 10.22
N SER A 430 -13.38 -25.76 10.45
CA SER A 430 -13.04 -25.18 11.75
C SER A 430 -14.34 -24.88 12.51
N TYR A 431 -14.57 -25.59 13.59
CA TYR A 431 -15.79 -25.41 14.39
C TYR A 431 -15.73 -24.17 15.29
N ASP A 432 -14.54 -23.70 15.59
CA ASP A 432 -14.24 -22.50 16.36
C ASP A 432 -13.08 -21.75 15.72
N LEU A 433 -12.95 -20.47 16.05
CA LEU A 433 -11.89 -19.60 15.55
C LEU A 433 -11.15 -18.97 16.72
N PRO A 434 -9.82 -18.74 16.60
CA PRO A 434 -9.09 -17.93 17.56
C PRO A 434 -9.66 -16.50 17.65
N GLU A 435 -9.35 -15.79 18.73
CA GLU A 435 -9.57 -14.34 18.78
C GLU A 435 -8.85 -13.65 17.63
N SER A 436 -9.48 -12.63 17.06
CA SER A 436 -8.98 -11.89 15.92
C SER A 436 -9.02 -10.39 16.16
N SER A 437 -8.16 -9.67 15.47
CA SER A 437 -8.16 -8.21 15.43
C SER A 437 -9.23 -7.61 14.52
N TYR A 438 -9.91 -8.42 13.70
CA TYR A 438 -10.89 -7.96 12.73
C TYR A 438 -12.18 -7.46 13.40
N ALA A 439 -12.35 -6.14 13.45
CA ALA A 439 -13.40 -5.49 14.24
C ALA A 439 -14.85 -5.88 13.87
N PRO A 440 -15.23 -6.08 12.58
CA PRO A 440 -16.59 -6.51 12.24
C PRO A 440 -16.94 -7.94 12.68
N GLY A 441 -15.94 -8.72 13.12
CA GLY A 441 -16.12 -10.11 13.54
C GLY A 441 -15.92 -11.12 12.42
N LEU A 442 -15.71 -12.36 12.81
CA LEU A 442 -15.49 -13.50 11.92
C LEU A 442 -16.65 -14.49 11.97
N VAL A 443 -16.86 -15.19 10.86
CA VAL A 443 -17.74 -16.36 10.79
C VAL A 443 -16.94 -17.54 10.26
N SER A 444 -17.05 -18.69 10.95
CA SER A 444 -16.43 -19.93 10.46
C SER A 444 -17.01 -20.33 9.11
N SER A 445 -16.14 -20.52 8.13
CA SER A 445 -16.54 -20.83 6.76
C SER A 445 -15.47 -21.70 6.09
N PRO A 446 -15.87 -22.71 5.29
CA PRO A 446 -14.93 -23.60 4.63
C PRO A 446 -14.27 -22.93 3.41
N LEU A 447 -13.31 -22.07 3.62
CA LEU A 447 -12.58 -21.36 2.56
C LEU A 447 -12.04 -22.31 1.48
N HIS A 448 -11.55 -23.50 1.90
CA HIS A 448 -11.04 -24.54 0.99
C HIS A 448 -12.10 -25.10 0.03
N PHE A 449 -13.38 -24.89 0.32
CA PHE A 449 -14.49 -25.42 -0.47
C PHE A 449 -15.03 -24.39 -1.48
N TRP A 450 -15.25 -23.13 -1.03
CA TRP A 450 -15.90 -22.16 -1.89
C TRP A 450 -14.94 -21.22 -2.64
N MET A 451 -13.69 -21.08 -2.18
CA MET A 451 -12.68 -20.35 -2.97
C MET A 451 -12.39 -21.11 -4.27
N PRO A 452 -12.14 -20.42 -5.39
CA PRO A 452 -11.77 -21.08 -6.63
C PRO A 452 -10.64 -22.08 -6.41
N PRO A 453 -10.75 -23.34 -6.86
CA PRO A 453 -9.74 -24.38 -6.68
C PRO A 453 -8.36 -23.98 -7.16
N PHE A 454 -8.27 -23.15 -8.21
CA PHE A 454 -7.02 -22.55 -8.69
C PHE A 454 -6.28 -21.82 -7.56
N ILE A 455 -7.00 -21.07 -6.72
CA ILE A 455 -6.43 -20.28 -5.61
C ILE A 455 -6.26 -21.18 -4.37
N ALA A 456 -7.31 -21.88 -3.95
CA ALA A 456 -7.31 -22.66 -2.72
C ALA A 456 -6.23 -23.75 -2.69
N ASN A 457 -6.05 -24.49 -3.79
CA ASN A 457 -5.05 -25.54 -3.86
C ASN A 457 -3.61 -24.98 -3.83
N ARG A 458 -3.36 -23.86 -4.50
CA ARG A 458 -2.04 -23.21 -4.48
C ARG A 458 -1.70 -22.64 -3.12
N LEU A 459 -2.66 -21.98 -2.44
CA LEU A 459 -2.48 -21.54 -1.05
C LEU A 459 -2.16 -22.69 -0.12
N SER A 460 -2.92 -23.80 -0.21
CA SER A 460 -2.71 -24.98 0.63
C SER A 460 -1.30 -25.57 0.47
N LYS A 461 -0.85 -25.76 -0.77
CA LYS A 461 0.51 -26.23 -1.08
C LYS A 461 1.58 -25.23 -0.62
N GLY A 462 1.34 -23.94 -0.83
CA GLY A 462 2.23 -22.86 -0.37
C GLY A 462 2.41 -22.89 1.14
N PHE A 463 1.34 -22.99 1.91
CA PHE A 463 1.38 -23.06 3.38
C PHE A 463 2.15 -24.28 3.87
N GLN A 464 1.99 -25.42 3.23
CA GLN A 464 2.77 -26.62 3.56
C GLN A 464 4.27 -26.40 3.33
N GLN A 465 4.65 -25.71 2.26
CA GLN A 465 6.06 -25.37 2.00
C GLN A 465 6.59 -24.37 3.01
N PHE A 466 5.84 -23.30 3.32
CA PHE A 466 6.23 -22.31 4.32
C PHE A 466 6.39 -22.93 5.71
N GLY A 467 5.52 -23.88 6.09
CA GLY A 467 5.64 -24.64 7.33
C GLY A 467 6.91 -25.49 7.42
N LYS A 468 7.45 -25.95 6.28
CA LYS A 468 8.73 -26.68 6.22
C LYS A 468 9.94 -25.73 6.40
N TYR A 469 9.88 -24.53 5.81
CA TYR A 469 10.96 -23.54 5.94
C TYR A 469 10.94 -22.81 7.27
N SER A 470 9.75 -22.63 7.84
CA SER A 470 9.52 -21.87 9.07
C SER A 470 8.70 -22.71 10.04
N HIS A 471 9.43 -23.49 10.84
CA HIS A 471 8.82 -24.44 11.77
C HIS A 471 7.89 -23.72 12.76
N GLY A 472 6.65 -24.22 12.90
CA GLY A 472 5.62 -23.62 13.76
C GLY A 472 4.73 -22.58 13.05
N PHE A 473 5.06 -22.15 11.83
CA PHE A 473 4.26 -21.20 11.06
C PHE A 473 2.90 -21.78 10.64
N LEU A 474 2.88 -23.02 10.13
CA LEU A 474 1.66 -23.76 9.80
C LEU A 474 1.02 -24.29 11.08
N THR A 475 -0.02 -23.62 11.56
CA THR A 475 -0.66 -23.90 12.85
C THR A 475 -2.14 -23.58 12.83
N ASN A 476 -2.90 -24.15 13.78
CA ASN A 476 -4.30 -23.78 14.05
C ASN A 476 -4.45 -22.56 14.99
N GLU A 477 -3.35 -21.99 15.47
CA GLU A 477 -3.36 -20.67 16.12
C GLU A 477 -3.49 -19.53 15.10
N ALA A 478 -3.24 -19.83 13.82
CA ALA A 478 -3.38 -18.89 12.72
C ALA A 478 -4.77 -18.96 12.10
N THR A 479 -5.35 -17.78 11.82
CA THR A 479 -6.65 -17.63 11.19
C THR A 479 -6.49 -17.05 9.78
N MET A 480 -7.07 -17.73 8.79
CA MET A 480 -7.24 -17.22 7.43
C MET A 480 -8.55 -16.45 7.35
N ILE A 481 -8.51 -15.25 6.85
CA ILE A 481 -9.64 -14.33 6.75
C ILE A 481 -9.84 -13.96 5.27
N GLY A 482 -11.00 -14.25 4.71
CA GLY A 482 -11.34 -13.93 3.31
C GLY A 482 -11.79 -12.48 3.15
N VAL A 483 -11.48 -11.83 2.04
CA VAL A 483 -10.49 -12.15 1.00
C VAL A 483 -9.56 -10.96 0.80
N GLU A 484 -8.31 -11.22 0.46
CA GLU A 484 -7.34 -10.23 0.01
C GLU A 484 -7.32 -10.22 -1.52
N THR A 485 -7.86 -9.19 -2.17
CA THR A 485 -7.98 -9.13 -3.64
C THR A 485 -7.30 -7.91 -4.25
N ARG A 486 -7.03 -6.88 -3.43
CA ARG A 486 -6.58 -5.57 -3.92
C ARG A 486 -5.09 -5.35 -3.71
N THR A 487 -4.28 -6.33 -4.09
CA THR A 487 -2.82 -6.26 -4.02
C THR A 487 -2.21 -5.31 -5.04
N SER A 488 -2.91 -5.07 -6.14
CA SER A 488 -2.56 -4.10 -7.18
C SER A 488 -3.78 -3.74 -8.02
N SER A 489 -3.64 -2.74 -8.91
CA SER A 489 -4.68 -2.43 -9.90
C SER A 489 -4.93 -3.63 -10.83
N PRO A 490 -6.20 -3.99 -11.11
CA PRO A 490 -6.56 -5.02 -12.07
C PRO A 490 -6.48 -4.53 -13.52
N VAL A 491 -6.24 -3.24 -13.71
CA VAL A 491 -6.20 -2.55 -15.00
C VAL A 491 -4.92 -1.73 -15.10
N ARG A 492 -4.35 -1.64 -16.30
CA ARG A 492 -3.32 -0.66 -16.64
C ARG A 492 -3.89 0.34 -17.63
N ILE A 493 -3.71 1.63 -17.34
CA ILE A 493 -4.00 2.72 -18.27
C ILE A 493 -2.75 2.96 -19.09
N ILE A 494 -2.83 2.73 -20.41
CA ILE A 494 -1.64 2.68 -21.26
C ILE A 494 -1.08 4.09 -21.45
N ARG A 495 0.21 4.26 -21.13
CA ARG A 495 0.92 5.52 -21.30
C ARG A 495 2.25 5.34 -22.01
N ASP A 496 2.70 6.35 -22.72
CA ASP A 496 4.01 6.39 -23.31
C ASP A 496 5.10 6.45 -22.21
N LYS A 497 6.19 5.71 -22.41
CA LYS A 497 7.24 5.55 -21.38
C LYS A 497 8.11 6.79 -21.16
N ASP A 498 8.21 7.65 -22.18
CA ASP A 498 9.10 8.82 -22.19
C ASP A 498 8.34 10.09 -21.81
N THR A 499 7.17 10.31 -22.42
CA THR A 499 6.32 11.48 -22.13
C THR A 499 5.42 11.29 -20.92
N LEU A 500 5.17 10.05 -20.50
CA LEU A 500 4.22 9.66 -19.47
C LEU A 500 2.77 10.08 -19.75
N GLN A 501 2.49 10.62 -20.93
CA GLN A 501 1.12 10.87 -21.38
C GLN A 501 0.45 9.57 -21.81
N HIS A 502 -0.87 9.55 -21.78
CA HIS A 502 -1.65 8.48 -22.40
C HIS A 502 -1.25 8.35 -23.88
N VAL A 503 -1.20 7.11 -24.40
CA VAL A 503 -0.67 6.82 -25.75
C VAL A 503 -1.37 7.58 -26.87
N ARG A 504 -2.65 7.92 -26.74
CA ARG A 504 -3.43 8.70 -27.71
C ARG A 504 -3.80 10.08 -27.18
N LEU A 505 -4.26 10.17 -25.94
CA LEU A 505 -4.79 11.42 -25.36
C LEU A 505 -3.66 12.32 -24.82
N LYS A 506 -3.40 13.42 -25.47
CA LYS A 506 -2.50 14.46 -24.96
C LYS A 506 -3.10 15.10 -23.70
N GLY A 507 -2.24 15.58 -22.80
CA GLY A 507 -2.68 16.25 -21.58
C GLY A 507 -3.21 15.29 -20.48
N LEU A 508 -3.27 13.98 -20.72
CA LEU A 508 -3.63 12.98 -19.72
C LEU A 508 -2.37 12.23 -19.25
N PHE A 509 -2.10 12.24 -17.95
CA PHE A 509 -0.95 11.59 -17.32
C PHE A 509 -1.44 10.50 -16.34
N PRO A 510 -1.60 9.25 -16.78
CA PRO A 510 -1.94 8.13 -15.90
C PRO A 510 -0.84 7.93 -14.86
N CYS A 511 -1.20 7.95 -13.56
CA CYS A 511 -0.25 8.05 -12.47
C CYS A 511 -0.49 6.99 -11.39
N GLY A 512 0.60 6.46 -10.87
CA GLY A 512 0.62 5.70 -9.64
C GLY A 512 0.07 4.29 -9.75
N GLU A 513 -0.45 3.80 -8.64
CA GLU A 513 -0.93 2.43 -8.51
C GLU A 513 -2.20 2.18 -9.32
N GLY A 514 -3.12 3.14 -9.35
CA GLY A 514 -4.37 3.04 -10.11
C GLY A 514 -4.15 2.93 -11.62
N ALA A 515 -3.13 3.58 -12.14
CA ALA A 515 -2.73 3.46 -13.53
C ALA A 515 -1.88 2.20 -13.83
N GLY A 516 -1.50 1.42 -12.81
CA GLY A 516 -0.75 0.17 -12.96
C GLY A 516 0.77 0.34 -13.00
N TYR A 517 1.32 1.48 -12.53
CA TYR A 517 2.76 1.80 -12.59
C TYR A 517 3.46 1.84 -11.22
N ALA A 518 2.73 1.72 -10.14
CA ALA A 518 3.28 1.65 -8.78
C ALA A 518 2.64 0.51 -7.98
N GLY A 519 3.20 0.19 -6.82
CA GLY A 519 2.71 -0.88 -5.95
C GLY A 519 2.95 -0.57 -4.47
N GLY A 520 2.95 0.72 -4.07
CA GLY A 520 3.10 1.15 -2.68
C GLY A 520 3.38 2.64 -2.57
N ILE A 521 3.42 3.15 -1.35
CA ILE A 521 3.48 4.59 -1.03
C ILE A 521 4.64 5.29 -1.75
N VAL A 522 5.87 4.79 -1.57
CA VAL A 522 7.07 5.42 -2.14
C VAL A 522 7.07 5.37 -3.67
N SER A 523 6.75 4.22 -4.25
CA SER A 523 6.71 4.07 -5.71
C SER A 523 5.61 4.91 -6.36
N ALA A 524 4.46 5.08 -5.68
CA ALA A 524 3.39 5.98 -6.13
C ALA A 524 3.82 7.45 -6.02
N GLY A 525 4.50 7.84 -4.95
CA GLY A 525 5.06 9.18 -4.79
C GLY A 525 6.09 9.52 -5.87
N ILE A 526 7.02 8.59 -6.14
CA ILE A 526 8.00 8.75 -7.23
C ILE A 526 7.31 8.91 -8.59
N ASP A 527 6.30 8.10 -8.87
CA ASP A 527 5.56 8.19 -10.14
C ASP A 527 4.77 9.49 -10.25
N GLY A 528 4.24 9.99 -9.11
CA GLY A 528 3.62 11.32 -9.01
C GLY A 528 4.58 12.45 -9.36
N GLU A 529 5.80 12.47 -8.79
CA GLU A 529 6.82 13.45 -9.15
C GLU A 529 7.19 13.39 -10.64
N ARG A 530 7.35 12.18 -11.20
CA ARG A 530 7.66 11.99 -12.62
C ARG A 530 6.54 12.51 -13.54
N CYS A 531 5.27 12.26 -13.18
CA CYS A 531 4.12 12.80 -13.93
C CYS A 531 4.09 14.34 -13.86
N ALA A 532 4.37 14.94 -12.70
CA ALA A 532 4.48 16.38 -12.55
C ALA A 532 5.60 16.98 -13.42
N GLU A 533 6.77 16.33 -13.45
CA GLU A 533 7.88 16.71 -14.33
C GLU A 533 7.51 16.60 -15.82
N ALA A 534 6.73 15.58 -16.18
CA ALA A 534 6.25 15.43 -17.56
C ALA A 534 5.25 16.53 -17.94
N VAL A 535 4.35 16.92 -17.02
CA VAL A 535 3.48 18.08 -17.21
C VAL A 535 4.29 19.38 -17.32
N GLY A 536 5.34 19.52 -16.47
CA GLY A 536 6.25 20.66 -16.55
C GLY A 536 6.88 20.81 -17.94
N ARG A 537 7.36 19.71 -18.52
CA ARG A 537 7.90 19.73 -19.90
C ARG A 537 6.86 20.07 -20.97
N LEU A 538 5.59 19.87 -20.70
CA LEU A 538 4.50 20.24 -21.63
C LEU A 538 4.15 21.73 -21.54
N LEU A 539 4.21 22.34 -20.32
CA LEU A 539 3.69 23.69 -20.07
C LEU A 539 4.80 24.76 -19.97
N LEU A 540 6.03 24.39 -19.65
CA LEU A 540 7.19 25.28 -19.51
C LEU A 540 8.16 25.14 -20.65
#